data_accd006b4dd8d43100d419a06fd6d6e7
#
_entry.id   accd006b4dd8d43100d419a06fd6d6e7
#
_cell.length_a   1.000
_cell.length_b   1.000
_cell.length_c   1.000
_cell.angle_alpha   90.00
_cell.angle_beta   90.00
_cell.angle_gamma   90.00
#
_symmetry.space_group_name_H-M   'P 1'
#
loop_
_entity.id
_entity.type
_entity.pdbx_description
1 polymer ?
#
loop_
_entity_poly.entity_id
_entity_poly.type
_entity_poly.pdbx_seq_one_letter_code
_entity_poly.pdbx_strand_id
1 'polypeptide(L)'
;PAEFGTVADPVAAHLIRSSANAAPWLDRLADRLTVRVHGPTVGAGIELAAFAGRLEATDSATFSLPEVSMGLMPGAGGTVSIPRRIGRQRTARMCLAGTTIDAATALDWGLVDAIVE
;
A
#
# COMPACT_ATOMS: atom_id res chain seq x y z
N PRO A 1 2.16 12.34 -11.31
CA PRO A 1 2.57 13.33 -10.31
C PRO A 1 1.91 14.69 -10.50
N ALA A 2 1.73 15.18 -11.74
CA ALA A 2 1.11 16.48 -12.02
C ALA A 2 -0.39 16.56 -11.64
N GLU A 3 -1.02 15.44 -11.36
CA GLU A 3 -2.45 15.36 -11.02
C GLU A 3 -2.72 15.42 -9.51
N PHE A 4 -1.69 15.20 -8.70
CA PHE A 4 -1.84 15.26 -7.24
C PHE A 4 -1.99 16.70 -6.75
N GLY A 5 -3.11 16.99 -6.09
CA GLY A 5 -3.39 18.31 -5.50
C GLY A 5 -3.94 19.36 -6.49
N THR A 6 -4.32 18.98 -7.71
CA THR A 6 -4.85 19.92 -8.72
C THR A 6 -6.34 20.20 -8.60
N VAL A 7 -7.08 19.42 -7.82
CA VAL A 7 -8.52 19.64 -7.61
C VAL A 7 -8.72 20.74 -6.58
N ALA A 8 -9.26 21.86 -7.00
CA ALA A 8 -9.47 23.05 -6.15
C ALA A 8 -10.55 22.82 -5.06
N ASP A 9 -11.49 21.90 -5.29
CA ASP A 9 -12.55 21.57 -4.35
C ASP A 9 -12.27 20.23 -3.65
N PRO A 10 -11.95 20.25 -2.32
CA PRO A 10 -11.70 19.03 -1.54
C PRO A 10 -12.91 18.06 -1.49
N VAL A 11 -14.13 18.58 -1.53
CA VAL A 11 -15.34 17.75 -1.52
C VAL A 11 -15.49 16.99 -2.83
N ALA A 12 -15.31 17.67 -3.97
CA ALA A 12 -15.31 17.03 -5.28
C ALA A 12 -14.19 15.98 -5.38
N ALA A 13 -12.99 16.29 -4.91
CA ALA A 13 -11.88 15.33 -4.86
C ALA A 13 -12.22 14.09 -4.04
N HIS A 14 -12.85 14.27 -2.88
CA HIS A 14 -13.27 13.15 -2.01
C HIS A 14 -14.33 12.28 -2.68
N LEU A 15 -15.34 12.87 -3.30
CA LEU A 15 -16.40 12.14 -3.99
C LEU A 15 -15.85 11.32 -5.18
N ILE A 16 -14.98 11.91 -5.99
CA ILE A 16 -14.32 11.21 -7.11
C ILE A 16 -13.50 10.03 -6.61
N ARG A 17 -12.68 10.23 -5.58
CA ARG A 17 -11.87 9.16 -4.99
C ARG A 17 -12.72 8.06 -4.39
N SER A 18 -13.80 8.41 -3.69
CA SER A 18 -14.70 7.44 -3.07
C SER A 18 -15.43 6.59 -4.11
N SER A 19 -15.88 7.20 -5.22
CA SER A 19 -16.58 6.47 -6.29
C SER A 19 -15.67 5.56 -7.11
N ALA A 20 -14.39 5.92 -7.24
CA ALA A 20 -13.39 5.16 -8.01
C ALA A 20 -12.46 4.29 -7.14
N ASN A 21 -12.74 4.15 -5.84
CA ASN A 21 -11.87 3.44 -4.91
C ASN A 21 -11.95 1.92 -5.12
N ALA A 22 -10.82 1.31 -5.49
CA ALA A 22 -10.72 -0.14 -5.68
C ALA A 22 -10.63 -0.93 -4.36
N ALA A 23 -10.21 -0.30 -3.25
CA ALA A 23 -9.95 -0.97 -1.98
C ALA A 23 -11.13 -1.82 -1.46
N PRO A 24 -12.40 -1.35 -1.46
CA PRO A 24 -13.52 -2.17 -1.00
C PRO A 24 -13.75 -3.43 -1.84
N TRP A 25 -13.43 -3.38 -3.13
CA TRP A 25 -13.55 -4.53 -4.02
C TRP A 25 -12.43 -5.54 -3.80
N LEU A 26 -11.20 -5.06 -3.62
CA LEU A 26 -10.06 -5.90 -3.30
C LEU A 26 -10.24 -6.60 -1.94
N ASP A 27 -10.76 -5.88 -0.95
CA ASP A 27 -11.07 -6.43 0.38
C ASP A 27 -12.10 -7.57 0.30
N ARG A 28 -13.14 -7.43 -0.51
CA ARG A 28 -14.16 -8.48 -0.73
C ARG A 28 -13.62 -9.70 -1.48
N LEU A 29 -12.59 -9.51 -2.29
CA LEU A 29 -11.96 -10.56 -3.08
C LEU A 29 -10.72 -11.15 -2.42
N ALA A 30 -10.36 -10.68 -1.23
CA ALA A 30 -9.08 -10.99 -0.56
C ALA A 30 -8.74 -12.48 -0.59
N ASP A 31 -9.65 -13.35 -0.16
CA ASP A 31 -9.44 -14.80 -0.09
C ASP A 31 -9.19 -15.47 -1.46
N ARG A 32 -9.53 -14.79 -2.54
CA ARG A 32 -9.39 -15.25 -3.93
C ARG A 32 -8.27 -14.55 -4.67
N LEU A 33 -7.60 -13.60 -4.02
CA LEU A 33 -6.61 -12.74 -4.64
C LEU A 33 -5.21 -13.15 -4.19
N THR A 34 -4.39 -13.55 -5.14
CA THR A 34 -2.95 -13.68 -4.98
C THR A 34 -2.29 -12.60 -5.82
N VAL A 35 -1.43 -11.81 -5.18
CA VAL A 35 -0.67 -10.75 -5.85
C VAL A 35 0.80 -11.06 -5.75
N ARG A 36 1.52 -10.88 -6.85
CA ARG A 36 2.98 -10.95 -6.90
C ARG A 36 3.54 -9.59 -7.26
N VAL A 37 4.52 -9.13 -6.49
CA VAL A 37 5.20 -7.85 -6.69
C VAL A 37 6.69 -8.02 -6.88
N HIS A 38 7.32 -7.10 -7.62
CA HIS A 38 8.75 -7.07 -7.88
C HIS A 38 9.26 -5.62 -7.93
N GLY A 39 10.55 -5.43 -7.64
CA GLY A 39 11.18 -4.11 -7.67
C GLY A 39 10.51 -3.12 -6.72
N PRO A 40 10.62 -1.80 -6.97
CA PRO A 40 10.02 -0.78 -6.12
C PRO A 40 8.48 -0.83 -6.13
N THR A 41 7.89 -1.19 -5.00
CA THR A 41 6.45 -1.27 -4.77
C THR A 41 6.06 -0.16 -3.79
N VAL A 42 5.60 0.98 -4.33
CA VAL A 42 5.53 2.27 -3.64
C VAL A 42 4.10 2.80 -3.57
N GLY A 43 3.71 3.37 -2.43
CA GLY A 43 2.43 4.05 -2.25
C GLY A 43 1.24 3.15 -2.60
N ALA A 44 0.38 3.59 -3.53
CA ALA A 44 -0.78 2.83 -3.99
C ALA A 44 -0.43 1.40 -4.45
N GLY A 45 0.79 1.16 -4.94
CA GLY A 45 1.24 -0.17 -5.34
C GLY A 45 1.20 -1.17 -4.19
N ILE A 46 1.74 -0.83 -3.03
CA ILE A 46 1.67 -1.70 -1.85
C ILE A 46 0.34 -1.55 -1.11
N GLU A 47 -0.29 -0.38 -1.10
CA GLU A 47 -1.56 -0.17 -0.43
C GLU A 47 -2.65 -1.12 -0.96
N LEU A 48 -2.75 -1.23 -2.30
CA LEU A 48 -3.73 -2.09 -2.97
C LEU A 48 -3.32 -3.56 -2.89
N ALA A 49 -2.04 -3.87 -3.11
CA ALA A 49 -1.52 -5.24 -3.04
C ALA A 49 -1.74 -5.88 -1.66
N ALA A 50 -1.64 -5.08 -0.59
CA ALA A 50 -1.79 -5.55 0.79
C ALA A 50 -3.21 -6.02 1.16
N PHE A 51 -4.23 -5.78 0.33
CA PHE A 51 -5.57 -6.38 0.49
C PHE A 51 -5.63 -7.84 0.07
N ALA A 52 -4.68 -8.34 -0.71
CA ALA A 52 -4.67 -9.72 -1.15
C ALA A 52 -4.59 -10.70 0.02
N GLY A 53 -5.30 -11.81 -0.07
CA GLY A 53 -5.18 -12.90 0.91
C GLY A 53 -3.79 -13.54 0.86
N ARG A 54 -3.14 -13.52 -0.32
CA ARG A 54 -1.76 -13.94 -0.50
C ARG A 54 -0.97 -12.88 -1.28
N LEU A 55 0.09 -12.37 -0.67
CA LEU A 55 1.00 -11.40 -1.28
C LEU A 55 2.42 -11.99 -1.34
N GLU A 56 2.92 -12.17 -2.55
CA GLU A 56 4.24 -12.70 -2.83
C GLU A 56 5.16 -11.59 -3.37
N ALA A 57 6.42 -11.65 -3.06
CA ALA A 57 7.42 -10.70 -3.55
C ALA A 57 8.61 -11.43 -4.16
N THR A 58 9.23 -10.82 -5.17
CA THR A 58 10.57 -11.26 -5.57
C THR A 58 11.61 -10.73 -4.59
N ASP A 59 12.79 -11.34 -4.57
CA ASP A 59 13.90 -10.92 -3.71
C ASP A 59 14.33 -9.44 -3.96
N SER A 60 14.13 -8.95 -5.19
CA SER A 60 14.42 -7.55 -5.57
C SER A 60 13.36 -6.54 -5.13
N ALA A 61 12.25 -6.99 -4.53
CA ALA A 61 11.17 -6.09 -4.15
C ALA A 61 11.56 -5.19 -2.97
N THR A 62 11.13 -3.93 -3.06
CA THR A 62 11.24 -2.96 -1.97
C THR A 62 9.91 -2.27 -1.75
N PHE A 63 9.62 -1.85 -0.52
CA PHE A 63 8.32 -1.30 -0.14
C PHE A 63 8.48 0.01 0.60
N SER A 64 7.71 1.02 0.22
CA SER A 64 7.69 2.31 0.91
C SER A 64 6.34 3.03 0.79
N LEU A 65 6.07 3.92 1.74
CA LEU A 65 4.92 4.80 1.79
C LEU A 65 5.42 6.26 1.87
N PRO A 66 5.77 6.88 0.74
CA PRO A 66 6.41 8.20 0.72
C PRO A 66 5.42 9.37 0.83
N GLU A 67 4.12 9.12 0.98
CA GLU A 67 3.05 10.11 0.88
C GLU A 67 3.28 11.33 1.78
N VAL A 68 3.75 11.13 3.01
CA VAL A 68 4.00 12.22 3.97
C VAL A 68 5.08 13.19 3.46
N SER A 69 6.08 12.71 2.73
CA SER A 69 7.09 13.58 2.11
C SER A 69 6.53 14.52 1.04
N MET A 70 5.35 14.20 0.53
CA MET A 70 4.60 15.00 -0.44
C MET A 70 3.44 15.79 0.19
N GLY A 71 3.34 15.82 1.53
CA GLY A 71 2.23 16.45 2.24
C GLY A 71 0.90 15.69 2.12
N LEU A 72 0.95 14.39 1.80
CA LEU A 72 -0.21 13.53 1.60
C LEU A 72 -0.27 12.43 2.66
N MET A 73 -1.36 11.68 2.63
CA MET A 73 -1.52 10.41 3.37
C MET A 73 -1.73 9.26 2.40
N PRO A 74 -1.38 8.02 2.78
CA PRO A 74 -1.74 6.84 2.00
C PRO A 74 -3.25 6.80 1.74
N GLY A 75 -3.64 7.01 0.48
CA GLY A 75 -5.04 7.27 0.08
C GLY A 75 -5.71 6.15 -0.69
N ALA A 76 -4.96 5.11 -1.08
CA ALA A 76 -5.50 3.97 -1.83
C ALA A 76 -6.00 2.82 -0.91
N GLY A 77 -6.00 3.02 0.41
CA GLY A 77 -6.46 2.06 1.40
C GLY A 77 -5.36 1.50 2.30
N GLY A 78 -4.13 1.97 2.18
CA GLY A 78 -2.98 1.50 2.94
C GLY A 78 -3.09 1.72 4.45
N THR A 79 -3.87 2.70 4.88
CA THR A 79 -4.20 2.90 6.30
C THR A 79 -5.07 1.78 6.89
N VAL A 80 -5.61 0.92 6.05
CA VAL A 80 -6.41 -0.26 6.43
C VAL A 80 -5.64 -1.55 6.12
N SER A 81 -5.21 -1.73 4.86
CA SER A 81 -4.61 -2.99 4.40
C SER A 81 -3.28 -3.30 5.07
N ILE A 82 -2.39 -2.31 5.18
CA ILE A 82 -1.03 -2.50 5.70
C ILE A 82 -1.04 -2.81 7.21
N PRO A 83 -1.74 -2.05 8.09
CA PRO A 83 -1.76 -2.39 9.51
C PRO A 83 -2.45 -3.72 9.84
N ARG A 84 -3.29 -4.24 8.97
CA ARG A 84 -3.84 -5.60 9.11
C ARG A 84 -2.75 -6.67 8.98
N ARG A 85 -1.73 -6.42 8.16
CA ARG A 85 -0.59 -7.33 7.93
C ARG A 85 0.53 -7.15 8.96
N ILE A 86 0.98 -5.93 9.17
CA ILE A 86 2.22 -5.66 9.94
C ILE A 86 2.00 -4.92 11.27
N GLY A 87 0.75 -4.60 11.59
CA GLY A 87 0.40 -3.85 12.80
C GLY A 87 0.65 -2.35 12.69
N ARG A 88 0.06 -1.59 13.62
CA ARG A 88 0.06 -0.13 13.60
C ARG A 88 1.45 0.50 13.70
N GLN A 89 2.31 -0.05 14.55
CA GLN A 89 3.64 0.54 14.82
C GLN A 89 4.55 0.47 13.59
N ARG A 90 4.61 -0.69 12.93
CA ARG A 90 5.40 -0.87 11.70
C ARG A 90 4.83 -0.04 10.56
N THR A 91 3.50 0.03 10.44
CA THR A 91 2.83 0.91 9.46
C THR A 91 3.17 2.37 9.72
N ALA A 92 3.08 2.85 10.96
CA ALA A 92 3.44 4.22 11.31
C ALA A 92 4.92 4.52 10.97
N ARG A 93 5.83 3.59 11.19
CA ARG A 93 7.24 3.73 10.80
C ARG A 93 7.40 3.89 9.29
N MET A 94 6.69 3.10 8.48
CA MET A 94 6.71 3.25 7.03
C MET A 94 6.11 4.58 6.57
N CYS A 95 4.95 4.96 7.11
CA CYS A 95 4.24 6.17 6.70
C CYS A 95 4.92 7.46 7.16
N LEU A 96 5.28 7.54 8.45
CA LEU A 96 5.71 8.81 9.06
C LEU A 96 7.21 9.06 8.88
N ALA A 97 8.02 8.00 8.92
CA ALA A 97 9.46 8.11 8.71
C ALA A 97 9.87 7.89 7.25
N GLY A 98 8.92 7.53 6.35
CA GLY A 98 9.21 7.23 4.95
C GLY A 98 10.17 6.04 4.78
N THR A 99 10.19 5.12 5.75
CA THR A 99 11.14 3.99 5.73
C THR A 99 10.85 3.06 4.56
N THR A 100 11.87 2.82 3.75
CA THR A 100 11.83 1.75 2.75
C THR A 100 12.33 0.45 3.38
N ILE A 101 11.61 -0.64 3.14
CA ILE A 101 12.00 -1.98 3.59
C ILE A 101 12.21 -2.88 2.37
N ASP A 102 13.11 -3.85 2.51
CA ASP A 102 13.39 -4.89 1.52
C ASP A 102 12.45 -6.09 1.66
N ALA A 103 12.55 -7.04 0.73
CA ALA A 103 11.71 -8.24 0.71
C ALA A 103 11.88 -9.11 1.97
N ALA A 104 13.11 -9.24 2.48
CA ALA A 104 13.40 -10.03 3.67
C ALA A 104 12.74 -9.42 4.92
N THR A 105 12.84 -8.11 5.10
CA THR A 105 12.17 -7.37 6.18
C THR A 105 10.65 -7.44 6.03
N ALA A 106 10.14 -7.33 4.80
CA ALA A 106 8.71 -7.43 4.51
C ALA A 106 8.15 -8.81 4.88
N LEU A 107 8.90 -9.88 4.63
CA LEU A 107 8.55 -11.24 5.04
C LEU A 107 8.58 -11.39 6.58
N ASP A 108 9.66 -10.92 7.22
CA ASP A 108 9.77 -10.96 8.70
C ASP A 108 8.64 -10.19 9.40
N TRP A 109 8.21 -9.09 8.82
CA TRP A 109 7.11 -8.30 9.38
C TRP A 109 5.72 -8.90 9.07
N GLY A 110 5.60 -9.80 8.11
CA GLY A 110 4.35 -10.34 7.62
C GLY A 110 3.64 -9.43 6.62
N LEU A 111 4.36 -8.47 6.00
CA LEU A 111 3.80 -7.67 4.91
C LEU A 111 3.58 -8.55 3.68
N VAL A 112 4.55 -9.40 3.36
CA VAL A 112 4.42 -10.43 2.32
C VAL A 112 4.41 -11.82 2.94
N ASP A 113 3.80 -12.77 2.26
CA ASP A 113 3.61 -14.14 2.72
C ASP A 113 4.72 -15.09 2.24
N ALA A 114 5.40 -14.72 1.14
CA ALA A 114 6.50 -15.50 0.59
C ALA A 114 7.42 -14.63 -0.27
N ILE A 115 8.69 -15.02 -0.34
CA ILE A 115 9.64 -14.57 -1.36
C ILE A 115 9.68 -15.66 -2.44
N VAL A 116 9.54 -15.25 -3.70
CA VAL A 116 9.47 -16.12 -4.87
C VAL A 116 10.45 -15.65 -5.94
N GLU A 117 10.81 -16.56 -6.84
CA GLU A 117 11.72 -16.25 -7.96
C GLU A 117 11.06 -15.38 -9.04
#